data_790a1a8277db7891be5f380ead0a5ff1
#
_entry.id   790a1a8277db7891be5f380ead0a5ff1
#
_cell.length_a   1.000
_cell.length_b   1.000
_cell.length_c   1.000
_cell.angle_alpha   90.00
_cell.angle_beta   90.00
_cell.angle_gamma   90.00
#
_symmetry.space_group_name_H-M   'P 1'
#
loop_
_entity.id
_entity.type
_entity.pdbx_description
1 polymer ?
#
loop_
_entity_poly.entity_id
_entity_poly.type
_entity_poly.pdbx_seq_one_letter_code
_entity_poly.pdbx_strand_id
1 'polypeptide(L)'
;MKLLALLATAALALAANPALAQEAQCFQNDSFLVIGQQRTDEVGTDFIVRPPARGKIACLYEQREGDTLIGSPDDPLWYEALLGNYLVLTRSTGPEGDLVIYDLATDPSRPLLDLPAGDDLTIGEADIVFWERTIEGTAANCPQFEEHAGYGFGSVIVEQRVFDVATGTVSATGETRCTNTQ
;
A
#
# COMPACT_ATOMS: atom_id res chain seq x y z
N MET A 1 -6.24 -5.33 77.34
CA MET A 1 -6.43 -4.48 76.15
C MET A 1 -5.75 -5.20 75.00
N LYS A 2 -6.53 -5.79 74.05
CA LYS A 2 -6.02 -6.47 72.84
C LYS A 2 -6.27 -5.58 71.66
N LEU A 3 -5.20 -5.06 71.05
CA LEU A 3 -5.27 -4.34 69.73
C LEU A 3 -5.37 -5.39 68.60
N LEU A 4 -6.46 -5.38 67.87
CA LEU A 4 -6.60 -6.04 66.58
C LEU A 4 -6.08 -5.08 65.49
N ALA A 5 -5.02 -5.48 64.78
CA ALA A 5 -4.55 -4.84 63.58
C ALA A 5 -5.31 -5.39 62.35
N LEU A 6 -6.11 -4.55 61.68
CA LEU A 6 -6.72 -4.88 60.36
C LEU A 6 -5.71 -4.62 59.27
N LEU A 7 -5.30 -5.67 58.57
CA LEU A 7 -4.54 -5.59 57.31
C LEU A 7 -5.54 -5.44 56.17
N ALA A 8 -5.57 -4.24 55.54
CA ALA A 8 -6.32 -4.00 54.31
C ALA A 8 -5.43 -4.37 53.08
N THR A 9 -5.78 -5.48 52.44
CA THR A 9 -5.17 -5.86 51.13
C THR A 9 -5.84 -5.09 50.01
N ALA A 10 -5.13 -4.13 49.43
CA ALA A 10 -5.54 -3.45 48.18
C ALA A 10 -5.26 -4.36 46.98
N ALA A 11 -6.32 -4.86 46.36
CA ALA A 11 -6.24 -5.57 45.07
C ALA A 11 -6.07 -4.56 43.95
N LEU A 12 -4.89 -4.53 43.34
CA LEU A 12 -4.67 -3.79 42.07
C LEU A 12 -5.36 -4.58 40.94
N ALA A 13 -6.49 -4.08 40.44
CA ALA A 13 -7.09 -4.57 39.22
C ALA A 13 -6.27 -4.00 38.02
N LEU A 14 -5.48 -4.85 37.36
CA LEU A 14 -4.89 -4.55 36.04
C LEU A 14 -6.06 -4.47 35.03
N ALA A 15 -6.42 -3.25 34.63
CA ALA A 15 -7.26 -3.04 33.46
C ALA A 15 -6.46 -3.46 32.24
N ALA A 16 -6.73 -4.63 31.67
CA ALA A 16 -6.28 -5.00 30.35
C ALA A 16 -6.94 -4.04 29.36
N ASN A 17 -6.16 -3.12 28.77
CA ASN A 17 -6.63 -2.35 27.63
C ASN A 17 -6.92 -3.34 26.50
N PRO A 18 -8.13 -3.39 25.94
CA PRO A 18 -8.35 -4.13 24.72
C PRO A 18 -7.47 -3.49 23.65
N ALA A 19 -6.52 -4.24 23.11
CA ALA A 19 -5.84 -3.84 21.88
C ALA A 19 -6.96 -3.61 20.84
N LEU A 20 -7.06 -2.39 20.34
CA LEU A 20 -7.98 -2.08 19.25
C LEU A 20 -7.48 -2.91 18.07
N ALA A 21 -8.16 -4.02 17.79
CA ALA A 21 -7.95 -4.75 16.55
C ALA A 21 -8.21 -3.76 15.42
N GLN A 22 -7.21 -3.54 14.56
CA GLN A 22 -7.39 -2.69 13.39
C GLN A 22 -8.53 -3.28 12.55
N GLU A 23 -9.55 -2.46 12.26
CA GLU A 23 -10.71 -2.92 11.50
C GLU A 23 -10.28 -3.22 10.06
N ALA A 24 -10.73 -4.36 9.53
CA ALA A 24 -10.54 -4.69 8.14
C ALA A 24 -11.24 -3.65 7.24
N GLN A 25 -10.64 -3.33 6.10
CA GLN A 25 -11.20 -2.45 5.09
C GLN A 25 -11.66 -3.27 3.89
N CYS A 26 -12.82 -2.94 3.33
CA CYS A 26 -13.41 -3.65 2.20
C CYS A 26 -13.62 -2.73 1.02
N PHE A 27 -13.13 -3.17 -0.12
CA PHE A 27 -13.25 -2.49 -1.41
C PHE A 27 -13.91 -3.45 -2.40
N GLN A 28 -14.97 -3.02 -3.06
CA GLN A 28 -15.69 -3.89 -3.98
C GLN A 28 -16.08 -3.14 -5.24
N ASN A 29 -15.97 -3.85 -6.36
CA ASN A 29 -16.58 -3.49 -7.63
C ASN A 29 -17.47 -4.65 -8.14
N ASP A 30 -17.87 -4.61 -9.40
CA ASP A 30 -18.75 -5.63 -9.98
C ASP A 30 -18.09 -7.02 -10.11
N SER A 31 -16.75 -7.09 -10.09
CA SER A 31 -15.99 -8.32 -10.35
C SER A 31 -15.30 -8.88 -9.11
N PHE A 32 -14.90 -8.04 -8.17
CA PHE A 32 -14.06 -8.44 -7.03
C PHE A 32 -14.45 -7.75 -5.73
N LEU A 33 -14.29 -8.48 -4.64
CA LEU A 33 -14.22 -7.95 -3.27
C LEU A 33 -12.78 -8.13 -2.76
N VAL A 34 -12.16 -7.02 -2.38
CA VAL A 34 -10.84 -6.98 -1.74
C VAL A 34 -11.03 -6.61 -0.27
N ILE A 35 -10.45 -7.39 0.62
CA ILE A 35 -10.48 -7.16 2.06
C ILE A 35 -9.05 -6.95 2.52
N GLY A 36 -8.72 -5.75 2.97
CA GLY A 36 -7.41 -5.39 3.51
C GLY A 36 -7.41 -5.45 5.03
N GLN A 37 -6.36 -6.02 5.61
CA GLN A 37 -6.09 -6.01 7.03
C GLN A 37 -4.68 -5.48 7.29
N GLN A 38 -4.59 -4.32 7.91
CA GLN A 38 -3.32 -3.77 8.33
C GLN A 38 -2.66 -4.70 9.35
N ARG A 39 -1.36 -4.95 9.21
CA ARG A 39 -0.60 -5.80 10.14
C ARG A 39 -0.41 -5.11 11.48
N THR A 40 -0.36 -5.87 12.56
CA THR A 40 -0.13 -5.35 13.91
C THR A 40 1.33 -5.35 14.32
N ASP A 41 2.08 -6.32 13.81
CA ASP A 41 3.47 -6.56 14.22
C ASP A 41 4.49 -6.09 13.19
N GLU A 42 4.05 -5.81 11.97
CA GLU A 42 4.87 -5.39 10.83
C GLU A 42 4.18 -4.30 10.01
N VAL A 43 4.95 -3.61 9.18
CA VAL A 43 4.45 -2.57 8.29
C VAL A 43 3.73 -3.20 7.10
N GLY A 44 2.60 -2.61 6.69
CA GLY A 44 1.86 -3.03 5.48
C GLY A 44 0.50 -3.64 5.77
N THR A 45 -0.14 -4.09 4.69
CA THR A 45 -1.50 -4.63 4.67
C THR A 45 -1.49 -5.96 3.93
N ASP A 46 -2.16 -6.96 4.51
CA ASP A 46 -2.46 -8.20 3.82
C ASP A 46 -3.83 -8.12 3.17
N PHE A 47 -3.98 -8.68 1.97
CA PHE A 47 -5.22 -8.61 1.23
C PHE A 47 -5.78 -10.00 0.94
N ILE A 48 -7.11 -10.12 1.07
CA ILE A 48 -7.89 -11.25 0.58
C ILE A 48 -8.69 -10.77 -0.62
N VAL A 49 -8.61 -11.48 -1.74
CA VAL A 49 -9.38 -11.23 -2.95
C VAL A 49 -10.33 -12.39 -3.19
N ARG A 50 -11.61 -12.08 -3.46
CA ARG A 50 -12.66 -13.05 -3.74
C ARG A 50 -13.71 -12.48 -4.68
N PRO A 51 -14.65 -13.32 -5.21
CA PRO A 51 -15.81 -12.84 -5.94
C PRO A 51 -16.65 -11.82 -5.14
N PRO A 52 -17.33 -10.87 -5.81
CA PRO A 52 -18.07 -9.82 -5.15
C PRO A 52 -19.21 -10.37 -4.28
N ALA A 53 -19.39 -9.78 -3.13
CA ALA A 53 -20.49 -10.13 -2.22
C ALA A 53 -21.82 -9.54 -2.72
N ARG A 54 -22.90 -10.27 -2.49
CA ARG A 54 -24.26 -9.77 -2.72
C ARG A 54 -24.85 -9.27 -1.40
N GLY A 55 -25.34 -8.04 -1.40
CA GLY A 55 -25.96 -7.42 -0.22
C GLY A 55 -24.94 -6.79 0.73
N LYS A 56 -25.25 -6.80 2.04
CA LYS A 56 -24.39 -6.18 3.05
C LYS A 56 -23.11 -6.98 3.25
N ILE A 57 -21.95 -6.32 3.08
CA ILE A 57 -20.65 -6.93 3.30
C ILE A 57 -20.35 -6.93 4.80
N ALA A 58 -20.09 -8.11 5.36
CA ALA A 58 -19.43 -8.23 6.65
C ALA A 58 -17.91 -8.07 6.38
N CYS A 59 -17.37 -6.88 6.67
CA CYS A 59 -15.96 -6.58 6.43
C CYS A 59 -15.10 -7.22 7.52
N LEU A 60 -14.75 -8.49 7.32
CA LEU A 60 -13.94 -9.29 8.23
C LEU A 60 -12.80 -9.93 7.43
N TYR A 61 -11.57 -9.77 7.92
CA TYR A 61 -10.40 -10.44 7.35
C TYR A 61 -10.39 -11.90 7.84
N GLU A 62 -11.12 -12.74 7.12
CA GLU A 62 -11.26 -14.17 7.39
C GLU A 62 -11.07 -14.93 6.09
N GLN A 63 -9.98 -15.69 6.00
CA GLN A 63 -9.67 -16.49 4.82
C GLN A 63 -10.68 -17.63 4.63
N ARG A 64 -11.11 -17.83 3.39
CA ARG A 64 -12.03 -18.89 2.97
C ARG A 64 -11.41 -19.71 1.85
N GLU A 65 -11.97 -20.90 1.62
CA GLU A 65 -11.60 -21.71 0.47
C GLU A 65 -11.89 -20.95 -0.84
N GLY A 66 -10.89 -20.93 -1.73
CA GLY A 66 -10.97 -20.22 -3.01
C GLY A 66 -10.56 -18.75 -2.97
N ASP A 67 -10.19 -18.20 -1.81
CA ASP A 67 -9.63 -16.85 -1.73
C ASP A 67 -8.22 -16.81 -2.32
N THR A 68 -7.90 -15.70 -2.97
CA THR A 68 -6.51 -15.34 -3.31
C THR A 68 -5.95 -14.42 -2.24
N LEU A 69 -4.75 -14.74 -1.76
CA LEU A 69 -4.01 -13.90 -0.81
C LEU A 69 -2.98 -13.07 -1.56
N ILE A 70 -2.91 -11.79 -1.25
CA ILE A 70 -1.90 -10.86 -1.74
C ILE A 70 -1.24 -10.18 -0.55
N GLY A 71 0.09 -10.14 -0.57
CA GLY A 71 0.92 -9.67 0.51
C GLY A 71 1.70 -10.80 1.17
N SER A 72 2.86 -10.47 1.70
CA SER A 72 3.72 -11.35 2.51
C SER A 72 4.33 -10.51 3.64
N PRO A 73 4.86 -11.13 4.70
CA PRO A 73 5.46 -10.39 5.82
C PRO A 73 6.49 -9.35 5.39
N ASP A 74 7.29 -9.67 4.36
CA ASP A 74 8.36 -8.79 3.87
C ASP A 74 7.89 -7.79 2.79
N ASP A 75 6.58 -7.74 2.47
CA ASP A 75 6.03 -6.92 1.40
C ASP A 75 5.07 -5.84 1.97
N PRO A 76 5.53 -4.62 2.25
CA PRO A 76 4.75 -3.57 2.90
C PRO A 76 3.81 -2.89 1.91
N LEU A 77 2.75 -3.58 1.51
CA LEU A 77 1.74 -3.12 0.56
C LEU A 77 0.70 -2.21 1.22
N TRP A 78 0.22 -1.21 0.44
CA TRP A 78 -0.83 -0.28 0.81
C TRP A 78 -1.86 -0.17 -0.32
N TYR A 79 -3.13 -0.10 0.04
CA TYR A 79 -4.23 0.01 -0.92
C TYR A 79 -4.32 1.41 -1.50
N GLU A 80 -4.43 1.51 -2.83
CA GLU A 80 -4.70 2.74 -3.55
C GLU A 80 -6.06 2.71 -4.28
N ALA A 81 -6.32 1.67 -5.10
CA ALA A 81 -7.56 1.56 -5.85
C ALA A 81 -7.89 0.13 -6.29
N LEU A 82 -9.17 -0.07 -6.62
CA LEU A 82 -9.67 -1.27 -7.32
C LEU A 82 -10.38 -0.83 -8.61
N LEU A 83 -9.67 -0.89 -9.75
CA LEU A 83 -10.09 -0.39 -11.06
C LEU A 83 -10.36 -1.56 -12.02
N GLY A 84 -11.62 -1.85 -12.31
CA GLY A 84 -11.94 -3.01 -13.15
C GLY A 84 -11.36 -4.31 -12.59
N ASN A 85 -10.42 -4.91 -13.32
CA ASN A 85 -9.73 -6.12 -12.89
C ASN A 85 -8.42 -5.85 -12.11
N TYR A 86 -8.05 -4.60 -11.92
CA TYR A 86 -6.75 -4.25 -11.36
C TYR A 86 -6.85 -3.81 -9.91
N LEU A 87 -6.09 -4.49 -9.05
CA LEU A 87 -5.80 -4.04 -7.70
C LEU A 87 -4.52 -3.21 -7.73
N VAL A 88 -4.65 -1.94 -7.43
CA VAL A 88 -3.56 -0.96 -7.41
C VAL A 88 -3.10 -0.78 -5.98
N LEU A 89 -1.84 -1.01 -5.75
CA LEU A 89 -1.19 -0.92 -4.46
C LEU A 89 0.07 -0.06 -4.59
N THR A 90 0.52 0.50 -3.47
CA THR A 90 1.89 0.98 -3.31
C THR A 90 2.66 0.07 -2.36
N ARG A 91 3.98 0.00 -2.53
CA ARG A 91 4.89 -0.69 -1.61
C ARG A 91 5.85 0.32 -1.02
N SER A 92 5.79 0.57 0.29
CA SER A 92 6.76 1.46 0.92
C SER A 92 6.87 1.24 2.43
N THR A 93 8.07 1.50 2.96
CA THR A 93 8.35 1.65 4.39
C THR A 93 8.87 3.04 4.72
N GLY A 94 8.93 3.93 3.75
CA GLY A 94 9.51 5.27 3.84
C GLY A 94 8.91 6.23 2.80
N PRO A 95 9.59 7.34 2.53
CA PRO A 95 9.07 8.37 1.63
C PRO A 95 9.07 7.97 0.15
N GLU A 96 9.90 7.01 -0.23
CA GLU A 96 9.92 6.48 -1.60
C GLU A 96 9.24 5.12 -1.63
N GLY A 97 8.46 4.88 -2.67
CA GLY A 97 7.70 3.64 -2.84
C GLY A 97 7.71 3.11 -4.26
N ASP A 98 7.11 1.94 -4.43
CA ASP A 98 6.88 1.31 -5.73
C ASP A 98 5.39 1.28 -6.02
N LEU A 99 5.02 1.37 -7.29
CA LEU A 99 3.68 1.08 -7.79
C LEU A 99 3.58 -0.41 -8.10
N VAL A 100 2.62 -1.07 -7.48
CA VAL A 100 2.39 -2.51 -7.65
C VAL A 100 0.96 -2.73 -8.11
N ILE A 101 0.77 -3.32 -9.30
CA ILE A 101 -0.56 -3.59 -9.85
C ILE A 101 -0.72 -5.08 -10.09
N TYR A 102 -1.79 -5.67 -9.56
CA TYR A 102 -2.20 -7.05 -9.80
C TYR A 102 -3.35 -7.09 -10.79
N ASP A 103 -3.28 -7.97 -11.79
CA ASP A 103 -4.43 -8.34 -12.62
C ASP A 103 -5.15 -9.52 -11.96
N LEU A 104 -6.25 -9.21 -11.27
CA LEU A 104 -7.03 -10.19 -10.50
C LEU A 104 -7.77 -11.19 -11.37
N ALA A 105 -7.98 -10.90 -12.66
CA ALA A 105 -8.71 -11.78 -13.57
C ALA A 105 -7.80 -12.80 -14.25
N THR A 106 -6.53 -12.47 -14.48
CA THR A 106 -5.62 -13.32 -15.27
C THR A 106 -4.67 -14.10 -14.37
N ASP A 107 -3.91 -13.45 -13.52
CA ASP A 107 -2.94 -14.09 -12.62
C ASP A 107 -2.76 -13.25 -11.34
N PRO A 108 -3.60 -13.44 -10.34
CA PRO A 108 -3.49 -12.69 -9.08
C PRO A 108 -2.35 -13.16 -8.17
N SER A 109 -1.60 -14.20 -8.56
CA SER A 109 -0.51 -14.75 -7.73
C SER A 109 0.78 -13.92 -7.79
N ARG A 110 0.90 -13.02 -8.77
CA ARG A 110 2.05 -12.14 -8.95
C ARG A 110 1.60 -10.79 -9.52
N PRO A 111 2.35 -9.71 -9.27
CA PRO A 111 2.04 -8.43 -9.87
C PRO A 111 2.19 -8.45 -11.40
N LEU A 112 1.25 -7.79 -12.08
CA LEU A 112 1.35 -7.44 -13.49
C LEU A 112 2.40 -6.35 -13.70
N LEU A 113 2.45 -5.38 -12.77
CA LEU A 113 3.37 -4.26 -12.77
C LEU A 113 4.00 -4.12 -11.39
N ASP A 114 5.31 -3.87 -11.35
CA ASP A 114 6.08 -3.62 -10.13
C ASP A 114 7.22 -2.67 -10.51
N LEU A 115 7.03 -1.36 -10.27
CA LEU A 115 7.93 -0.30 -10.72
C LEU A 115 8.22 0.71 -9.61
N PRO A 116 9.42 1.29 -9.57
CA PRO A 116 9.80 2.33 -8.60
C PRO A 116 9.07 3.66 -8.91
N ALA A 117 7.80 3.78 -8.47
CA ALA A 117 6.90 4.86 -8.84
C ALA A 117 5.78 5.14 -7.83
N GLY A 118 6.01 4.91 -6.54
CA GLY A 118 4.97 5.02 -5.51
C GLY A 118 4.61 6.43 -5.05
N ASP A 119 5.35 7.47 -5.45
CA ASP A 119 5.33 8.74 -4.72
C ASP A 119 4.40 9.81 -5.29
N ASP A 120 4.05 9.75 -6.55
CA ASP A 120 3.26 10.78 -7.24
C ASP A 120 2.31 10.11 -8.25
N LEU A 121 1.19 9.62 -7.71
CA LEU A 121 0.17 8.90 -8.45
C LEU A 121 -1.06 9.79 -8.66
N THR A 122 -1.57 9.80 -9.88
CA THR A 122 -2.91 10.32 -10.18
C THR A 122 -3.76 9.17 -10.69
N ILE A 123 -4.75 8.77 -9.90
CA ILE A 123 -5.61 7.64 -10.20
C ILE A 123 -6.94 8.15 -10.75
N GLY A 124 -7.19 7.87 -12.03
CA GLY A 124 -8.46 8.10 -12.71
C GLY A 124 -9.29 6.81 -12.83
N GLU A 125 -10.48 6.91 -13.40
CA GLU A 125 -11.32 5.72 -13.68
C GLU A 125 -10.78 4.89 -14.85
N ALA A 126 -10.13 5.54 -15.83
CA ALA A 126 -9.66 4.93 -17.07
C ALA A 126 -8.15 4.76 -17.13
N ASP A 127 -7.40 5.48 -16.29
CA ASP A 127 -5.94 5.50 -16.33
C ASP A 127 -5.32 5.78 -14.96
N ILE A 128 -4.03 5.47 -14.85
CA ILE A 128 -3.18 5.84 -13.72
C ILE A 128 -1.96 6.54 -14.31
N VAL A 129 -1.78 7.81 -13.95
CA VAL A 129 -0.59 8.59 -14.31
C VAL A 129 0.39 8.53 -13.15
N PHE A 130 1.64 8.20 -13.43
CA PHE A 130 2.68 8.06 -12.43
C PHE A 130 4.06 8.47 -12.96
N TRP A 131 5.00 8.69 -12.03
CA TRP A 131 6.37 9.05 -12.33
C TRP A 131 7.31 7.91 -11.94
N GLU A 132 7.86 7.23 -12.93
CA GLU A 132 8.81 6.14 -12.76
C GLU A 132 10.23 6.69 -12.53
N ARG A 133 10.89 6.28 -11.46
CA ARG A 133 12.32 6.58 -11.22
C ARG A 133 13.16 5.75 -12.18
N THR A 134 13.93 6.39 -13.07
CA THR A 134 14.59 5.70 -14.18
C THR A 134 16.11 5.69 -14.08
N ILE A 135 16.73 6.83 -13.89
CA ILE A 135 18.18 6.97 -13.82
C ILE A 135 18.61 7.93 -12.72
N GLU A 136 19.82 7.75 -12.21
CA GLU A 136 20.42 8.66 -11.25
C GLU A 136 20.55 10.08 -11.83
N GLY A 137 20.16 11.07 -11.02
CA GLY A 137 20.37 12.48 -11.31
C GLY A 137 21.82 12.90 -10.98
N THR A 138 22.44 13.62 -11.88
CA THR A 138 23.80 14.13 -11.78
C THR A 138 23.84 15.61 -12.14
N ALA A 139 24.94 16.30 -11.89
CA ALA A 139 25.11 17.68 -12.31
C ALA A 139 24.98 17.89 -13.84
N ALA A 140 25.09 16.82 -14.63
CA ALA A 140 24.98 16.89 -16.10
C ALA A 140 23.53 16.75 -16.62
N ASN A 141 22.64 16.07 -15.87
CA ASN A 141 21.27 15.77 -16.31
C ASN A 141 20.16 16.29 -15.39
N CYS A 142 20.49 16.82 -14.20
CA CYS A 142 19.56 17.35 -13.21
C CYS A 142 19.89 18.81 -12.88
N PRO A 143 19.10 19.80 -13.30
CA PRO A 143 19.35 21.21 -12.99
C PRO A 143 19.33 21.52 -11.48
N GLN A 144 18.60 20.75 -10.69
CA GLN A 144 18.48 20.93 -9.23
C GLN A 144 19.50 20.11 -8.43
N PHE A 145 20.45 19.45 -9.07
CA PHE A 145 21.40 18.52 -8.43
C PHE A 145 22.13 19.13 -7.22
N GLU A 146 22.70 20.34 -7.38
CA GLU A 146 23.42 21.04 -6.31
C GLU A 146 22.50 21.47 -5.16
N GLU A 147 21.27 21.84 -5.49
CA GLU A 147 20.24 22.20 -4.49
C GLU A 147 19.88 20.98 -3.64
N HIS A 148 19.57 19.85 -4.27
CA HIS A 148 19.26 18.60 -3.57
C HIS A 148 20.43 18.16 -2.68
N ALA A 149 21.65 18.19 -3.21
CA ALA A 149 22.86 17.85 -2.46
C ALA A 149 23.09 18.80 -1.26
N GLY A 150 22.76 20.09 -1.41
CA GLY A 150 22.83 21.07 -0.34
C GLY A 150 21.89 20.79 0.84
N TYR A 151 20.78 20.09 0.60
CA TYR A 151 19.85 19.60 1.63
C TYR A 151 20.15 18.17 2.09
N GLY A 152 21.17 17.52 1.55
CA GLY A 152 21.55 16.16 1.90
C GLY A 152 20.76 15.06 1.18
N PHE A 153 20.08 15.41 0.08
CA PHE A 153 19.33 14.47 -0.78
C PHE A 153 20.16 14.05 -1.99
N GLY A 154 19.87 12.87 -2.52
CA GLY A 154 20.24 12.48 -3.86
C GLY A 154 19.35 13.14 -4.91
N SER A 155 19.60 12.81 -6.17
CA SER A 155 18.77 13.22 -7.31
C SER A 155 18.43 12.03 -8.19
N VAL A 156 17.25 12.03 -8.77
CA VAL A 156 16.78 11.00 -9.71
C VAL A 156 16.02 11.66 -10.85
N ILE A 157 16.19 11.12 -12.06
CA ILE A 157 15.36 11.47 -13.21
C ILE A 157 14.14 10.55 -13.20
N VAL A 158 12.97 11.16 -13.26
CA VAL A 158 11.71 10.43 -13.36
C VAL A 158 11.08 10.68 -14.73
N GLU A 159 10.44 9.65 -15.26
CA GLU A 159 9.67 9.69 -16.53
C GLU A 159 8.19 9.51 -16.24
N GLN A 160 7.34 10.33 -16.86
CA GLN A 160 5.91 10.16 -16.71
C GLN A 160 5.40 9.00 -17.56
N ARG A 161 4.62 8.14 -16.92
CA ARG A 161 3.98 6.96 -17.51
C ARG A 161 2.47 7.02 -17.31
N VAL A 162 1.76 6.33 -18.17
CA VAL A 162 0.32 6.11 -18.06
C VAL A 162 0.03 4.62 -18.16
N PHE A 163 -0.63 4.07 -17.15
CA PHE A 163 -1.23 2.75 -17.19
C PHE A 163 -2.69 2.90 -17.67
N ASP A 164 -3.02 2.28 -18.79
CA ASP A 164 -4.37 2.27 -19.35
C ASP A 164 -5.17 1.08 -18.78
N VAL A 165 -6.27 1.39 -18.09
CA VAL A 165 -7.10 0.38 -17.39
C VAL A 165 -7.85 -0.53 -18.38
N ALA A 166 -8.17 -0.06 -19.60
CA ALA A 166 -8.88 -0.88 -20.56
C ALA A 166 -7.99 -1.96 -21.20
N THR A 167 -6.71 -1.67 -21.38
CA THR A 167 -5.77 -2.56 -22.04
C THR A 167 -4.76 -3.23 -21.11
N GLY A 168 -4.59 -2.73 -19.88
CA GLY A 168 -3.57 -3.21 -18.94
C GLY A 168 -2.14 -2.91 -19.37
N THR A 169 -1.93 -1.89 -20.21
CA THR A 169 -0.62 -1.55 -20.76
C THR A 169 -0.10 -0.23 -20.23
N VAL A 170 1.24 -0.14 -20.16
CA VAL A 170 1.94 1.10 -19.79
C VAL A 170 2.51 1.77 -21.03
N SER A 171 2.36 3.08 -21.11
CA SER A 171 2.98 3.92 -22.15
C SER A 171 3.72 5.10 -21.54
N ALA A 172 4.77 5.57 -22.23
CA ALA A 172 5.48 6.79 -21.86
C ALA A 172 4.76 8.02 -22.46
N THR A 173 4.68 9.11 -21.69
CA THR A 173 4.18 10.39 -22.21
C THR A 173 5.27 11.18 -22.92
N GLY A 174 6.54 10.90 -22.62
CA GLY A 174 7.70 11.64 -23.06
C GLY A 174 8.10 12.78 -22.12
N GLU A 175 7.35 13.00 -21.04
CA GLU A 175 7.70 13.97 -20.02
C GLU A 175 8.72 13.40 -19.05
N THR A 176 9.73 14.21 -18.72
CA THR A 176 10.78 13.88 -17.76
C THR A 176 11.03 15.05 -16.82
N ARG A 177 11.40 14.75 -15.57
CA ARG A 177 11.86 15.77 -14.62
C ARG A 177 12.94 15.21 -13.71
N CYS A 178 13.72 16.09 -13.11
CA CYS A 178 14.59 15.72 -11.98
C CYS A 178 13.84 15.96 -10.68
N THR A 179 13.98 15.04 -9.73
CA THR A 179 13.45 15.18 -8.36
C THR A 179 14.50 14.72 -7.35
N ASN A 180 14.33 15.10 -6.09
CA ASN A 180 15.16 14.60 -5.01
C ASN A 180 14.82 13.14 -4.66
N THR A 181 15.77 12.43 -4.07
CA THR A 181 15.64 11.07 -3.52
C THR A 181 16.38 10.98 -2.18
N GLN A 182 15.95 10.08 -1.31
CA GLN A 182 16.57 9.85 0.00
C GLN A 182 17.54 8.66 -0.01
#